data_71f809c30b7c4b9148a1296692c92b48
#
_entry.id   71f809c30b7c4b9148a1296692c92b48
#
_cell.length_a   1.000
_cell.length_b   1.000
_cell.length_c   1.000
_cell.angle_alpha   90.00
_cell.angle_beta   90.00
_cell.angle_gamma   90.00
#
_symmetry.space_group_name_H-M   'P 1'
#
loop_
_entity.id
_entity.type
_entity.pdbx_description
1 polymer ?
#
loop_
_entity_poly.entity_id
_entity_poly.type
_entity_poly.pdbx_seq_one_letter_code
_entity_poly.pdbx_strand_id
1 'polypeptide(L)'
;MRRIMIAGTNSGCGKTTVTCAVLQVLVNRKINVSSFKCGPDYIDPMFHKTVIGTAAYNLDTYLMSNDAVNYLLNKNSGDIAVIEGVMGFYDGFSFTEKGSTHELSEITDTDVILVVNCRGMSLSAMALVKGFKEFRKNNIKGFIFNNLSEKLYGNLSEECRKIGLIPLGFLPNIKDVQISSRHLGLVTAGEIDGIKDKMNLLADYAEKYIDIDKILEISENDRDTKFTSLEITKKYNVKIAVAYDRAFCFYYEDNLNLLSEMGAEIVKFSPLENESVPQCDGLILGGGYPELYADILEKNTGTLNSVKECVESGVPCIAECGGFMYLHEIMEDSDKNEHGMVGIIKGTCRKTDRLQRFGYMEMTANRDNILCKKGDKIRAREFHYFDSDCNGNGFTAVKNDRQWECVNVDKNLFAGFPHLHFFANINFAENFMKSCEEYKCTKSEN
;
A
#
# COMPACT_ATOMS: atom_id res chain seq x y z
N MET A 1 3.79 -20.41 -11.84
CA MET A 1 3.21 -19.05 -11.84
C MET A 1 4.25 -18.08 -12.37
N ARG A 2 3.92 -17.29 -13.40
CA ARG A 2 4.83 -16.26 -13.93
C ARG A 2 4.94 -15.08 -12.94
N ARG A 3 6.15 -14.65 -12.64
CA ARG A 3 6.39 -13.49 -11.78
C ARG A 3 7.70 -12.79 -12.12
N ILE A 4 7.70 -11.47 -12.00
CA ILE A 4 8.86 -10.63 -12.26
C ILE A 4 8.88 -9.43 -11.30
N MET A 5 10.06 -9.01 -10.88
CA MET A 5 10.22 -7.86 -10.01
C MET A 5 10.97 -6.75 -10.72
N ILE A 6 10.42 -5.52 -10.68
CA ILE A 6 11.06 -4.32 -11.21
C ILE A 6 11.64 -3.54 -10.04
N ALA A 7 12.96 -3.57 -9.91
CA ALA A 7 13.71 -2.93 -8.85
C ALA A 7 14.47 -1.70 -9.38
N GLY A 8 15.06 -0.92 -8.50
CA GLY A 8 15.84 0.25 -8.90
C GLY A 8 17.14 0.39 -8.13
N THR A 9 18.08 1.15 -8.69
CA THR A 9 19.35 1.44 -8.02
C THR A 9 19.21 2.38 -6.82
N ASN A 10 18.14 3.20 -6.81
CA ASN A 10 17.86 4.19 -5.75
C ASN A 10 16.42 4.70 -5.88
N SER A 11 15.96 5.48 -4.89
CA SER A 11 14.72 6.24 -5.01
C SER A 11 14.82 7.26 -6.15
N GLY A 12 13.72 7.41 -6.94
CA GLY A 12 13.69 8.35 -8.07
C GLY A 12 14.45 7.89 -9.33
N CYS A 13 14.93 6.64 -9.41
CA CYS A 13 15.57 6.13 -10.64
C CYS A 13 14.58 5.85 -11.79
N GLY A 14 13.27 5.92 -11.54
CA GLY A 14 12.21 5.70 -12.52
C GLY A 14 11.58 4.30 -12.47
N LYS A 15 11.70 3.59 -11.34
CA LYS A 15 11.02 2.29 -11.12
C LYS A 15 9.54 2.35 -11.45
N THR A 16 8.80 3.27 -10.81
CA THR A 16 7.36 3.42 -11.01
C THR A 16 7.01 3.69 -12.47
N THR A 17 7.79 4.55 -13.15
CA THR A 17 7.58 4.81 -14.58
C THR A 17 7.75 3.55 -15.42
N VAL A 18 8.82 2.78 -15.19
CA VAL A 18 9.07 1.52 -15.92
C VAL A 18 8.03 0.47 -15.56
N THR A 19 7.64 0.37 -14.29
CA THR A 19 6.59 -0.57 -13.84
C THR A 19 5.25 -0.25 -14.50
N CYS A 20 4.82 1.01 -14.48
CA CYS A 20 3.59 1.45 -15.15
C CYS A 20 3.63 1.18 -16.65
N ALA A 21 4.79 1.44 -17.31
CA ALA A 21 4.99 1.14 -18.72
C ALA A 21 4.77 -0.35 -19.02
N VAL A 22 5.42 -1.22 -18.27
CA VAL A 22 5.31 -2.68 -18.43
C VAL A 22 3.88 -3.15 -18.13
N LEU A 23 3.28 -2.70 -17.04
CA LEU A 23 1.90 -3.05 -16.68
C LEU A 23 0.93 -2.64 -17.78
N GLN A 24 1.04 -1.40 -18.30
CA GLN A 24 0.15 -0.93 -19.36
C GLN A 24 0.32 -1.71 -20.66
N VAL A 25 1.55 -2.07 -21.04
CA VAL A 25 1.81 -2.96 -22.19
C VAL A 25 1.12 -4.31 -22.00
N LEU A 26 1.27 -4.93 -20.82
CA LEU A 26 0.67 -6.23 -20.55
C LEU A 26 -0.87 -6.17 -20.61
N VAL A 27 -1.47 -5.11 -20.06
CA VAL A 27 -2.92 -4.86 -20.17
C VAL A 27 -3.35 -4.66 -21.62
N ASN A 28 -2.61 -3.87 -22.41
CA ASN A 28 -2.89 -3.66 -23.82
C ASN A 28 -2.79 -4.96 -24.64
N ARG A 29 -1.87 -5.85 -24.27
CA ARG A 29 -1.72 -7.21 -24.82
C ARG A 29 -2.80 -8.19 -24.29
N LYS A 30 -3.73 -7.72 -23.44
CA LYS A 30 -4.81 -8.54 -22.82
C LYS A 30 -4.31 -9.69 -21.97
N ILE A 31 -3.16 -9.54 -21.37
CA ILE A 31 -2.62 -10.47 -20.37
C ILE A 31 -3.25 -10.12 -19.02
N ASN A 32 -3.77 -11.10 -18.30
CA ASN A 32 -4.30 -10.91 -16.95
C ASN A 32 -3.13 -10.72 -15.98
N VAL A 33 -2.78 -9.46 -15.72
CA VAL A 33 -1.66 -9.08 -14.86
C VAL A 33 -2.15 -8.63 -13.49
N SER A 34 -1.51 -9.13 -12.44
CA SER A 34 -1.64 -8.59 -11.08
C SER A 34 -0.40 -7.79 -10.72
N SER A 35 -0.58 -6.61 -10.15
CA SER A 35 0.53 -5.80 -9.66
C SER A 35 0.68 -5.93 -8.15
N PHE A 36 1.92 -5.94 -7.68
CA PHE A 36 2.25 -5.96 -6.26
C PHE A 36 3.24 -4.84 -5.97
N LYS A 37 3.07 -4.18 -4.83
CA LYS A 37 4.03 -3.19 -4.33
C LYS A 37 4.82 -3.79 -3.18
N CYS A 38 6.16 -3.75 -3.27
CA CYS A 38 7.02 -4.04 -2.14
C CYS A 38 6.86 -2.94 -1.08
N GLY A 39 6.54 -3.35 0.15
CA GLY A 39 6.32 -2.43 1.26
C GLY A 39 4.90 -1.89 1.37
N PRO A 40 4.67 -0.96 2.30
CA PRO A 40 3.35 -0.60 2.80
C PRO A 40 2.73 0.62 2.08
N ASP A 41 3.15 0.92 0.88
CA ASP A 41 2.68 2.08 0.09
C ASP A 41 1.25 1.86 -0.41
N TYR A 42 0.39 2.87 -0.26
CA TYR A 42 -0.98 2.86 -0.77
C TYR A 42 -1.11 3.48 -2.16
N ILE A 43 -0.24 4.45 -2.49
CA ILE A 43 -0.40 5.32 -3.67
C ILE A 43 -0.15 4.55 -4.97
N ASP A 44 0.97 3.82 -5.05
CA ASP A 44 1.30 3.07 -6.27
C ASP A 44 0.25 1.96 -6.55
N PRO A 45 -0.19 1.11 -5.57
CA PRO A 45 -1.27 0.16 -5.82
C PRO A 45 -2.60 0.81 -6.24
N MET A 46 -2.98 1.92 -5.63
CA MET A 46 -4.18 2.66 -6.04
C MET A 46 -4.08 3.16 -7.47
N PHE A 47 -2.93 3.68 -7.88
CA PHE A 47 -2.69 4.11 -9.26
C PHE A 47 -2.76 2.94 -10.23
N HIS A 48 -2.11 1.83 -9.94
CA HIS A 48 -2.17 0.62 -10.78
C HIS A 48 -3.61 0.13 -10.94
N LYS A 49 -4.41 0.13 -9.86
CA LYS A 49 -5.81 -0.28 -9.89
C LYS A 49 -6.69 0.70 -10.68
N THR A 50 -6.59 1.99 -10.38
CA THR A 50 -7.53 3.02 -10.90
C THR A 50 -7.20 3.45 -12.32
N VAL A 51 -5.93 3.63 -12.65
CA VAL A 51 -5.48 4.18 -13.94
C VAL A 51 -5.16 3.08 -14.93
N ILE A 52 -4.36 2.09 -14.54
CA ILE A 52 -3.94 0.99 -15.43
C ILE A 52 -4.99 -0.10 -15.50
N GLY A 53 -5.78 -0.31 -14.44
CA GLY A 53 -6.86 -1.30 -14.39
C GLY A 53 -6.40 -2.71 -14.00
N THR A 54 -5.27 -2.84 -13.29
CA THR A 54 -4.80 -4.12 -12.76
C THR A 54 -5.35 -4.36 -11.35
N ALA A 55 -5.50 -5.62 -10.93
CA ALA A 55 -5.56 -5.96 -9.53
C ALA A 55 -4.24 -5.55 -8.86
N ALA A 56 -4.30 -4.89 -7.70
CA ALA A 56 -3.11 -4.31 -7.07
C ALA A 56 -3.08 -4.57 -5.56
N TYR A 57 -1.93 -5.03 -5.05
CA TYR A 57 -1.74 -5.53 -3.69
C TYR A 57 -0.39 -5.09 -3.10
N ASN A 58 -0.16 -5.38 -1.82
CA ASN A 58 1.10 -5.12 -1.14
C ASN A 58 1.76 -6.41 -0.66
N LEU A 59 3.10 -6.47 -0.78
CA LEU A 59 3.92 -7.52 -0.19
C LEU A 59 4.96 -6.87 0.71
N ASP A 60 4.89 -7.12 2.01
CA ASP A 60 5.73 -6.46 2.99
C ASP A 60 6.37 -7.46 3.96
N THR A 61 7.68 -7.69 3.79
CA THR A 61 8.43 -8.67 4.58
C THR A 61 8.75 -8.17 6.00
N TYR A 62 8.54 -6.89 6.29
CA TYR A 62 8.60 -6.38 7.66
C TYR A 62 7.30 -6.63 8.42
N LEU A 63 6.16 -6.33 7.81
CA LEU A 63 4.85 -6.48 8.45
C LEU A 63 4.46 -7.97 8.57
N MET A 64 4.67 -8.75 7.53
CA MET A 64 4.18 -10.12 7.39
C MET A 64 5.27 -11.18 7.57
N SER A 65 4.86 -12.41 7.83
CA SER A 65 5.74 -13.57 7.75
C SER A 65 6.03 -13.94 6.28
N ASN A 66 7.12 -14.67 6.05
CA ASN A 66 7.48 -15.18 4.72
C ASN A 66 6.35 -16.04 4.13
N ASP A 67 5.68 -16.85 4.95
CA ASP A 67 4.54 -17.67 4.52
C ASP A 67 3.36 -16.80 4.08
N ALA A 68 3.02 -15.74 4.82
CA ALA A 68 1.96 -14.83 4.45
C ALA A 68 2.27 -14.08 3.15
N VAL A 69 3.51 -13.62 2.95
CA VAL A 69 3.97 -12.99 1.71
C VAL A 69 3.78 -13.93 0.51
N ASN A 70 4.27 -15.18 0.62
CA ASN A 70 4.15 -16.15 -0.46
C ASN A 70 2.70 -16.61 -0.68
N TYR A 71 1.92 -16.75 0.38
CA TYR A 71 0.49 -17.03 0.29
C TYR A 71 -0.24 -15.94 -0.52
N LEU A 72 -0.06 -14.66 -0.16
CA LEU A 72 -0.71 -13.54 -0.84
C LEU A 72 -0.26 -13.41 -2.29
N LEU A 73 1.03 -13.57 -2.57
CA LEU A 73 1.55 -13.57 -3.93
C LEU A 73 0.88 -14.65 -4.78
N ASN A 74 0.81 -15.89 -4.28
CA ASN A 74 0.21 -16.98 -5.04
C ASN A 74 -1.31 -16.83 -5.20
N LYS A 75 -2.01 -16.42 -4.14
CA LYS A 75 -3.46 -16.24 -4.12
C LYS A 75 -3.94 -15.16 -5.10
N ASN A 76 -3.22 -14.05 -5.14
CA ASN A 76 -3.66 -12.84 -5.85
C ASN A 76 -3.06 -12.71 -7.26
N SER A 77 -2.23 -13.65 -7.70
CA SER A 77 -1.61 -13.61 -9.03
C SER A 77 -2.58 -13.97 -10.14
N GLY A 78 -2.55 -13.16 -11.22
CA GLY A 78 -3.16 -13.51 -12.51
C GLY A 78 -2.25 -14.43 -13.35
N ASP A 79 -2.24 -14.25 -14.68
CA ASP A 79 -1.34 -14.97 -15.58
C ASP A 79 0.13 -14.61 -15.32
N ILE A 80 0.37 -13.37 -14.88
CA ILE A 80 1.67 -12.87 -14.47
C ILE A 80 1.55 -11.90 -13.26
N ALA A 81 2.45 -12.04 -12.30
CA ALA A 81 2.63 -11.11 -11.20
C ALA A 81 3.80 -10.15 -11.51
N VAL A 82 3.54 -8.84 -11.51
CA VAL A 82 4.56 -7.80 -11.61
C VAL A 82 4.72 -7.13 -10.27
N ILE A 83 5.91 -7.25 -9.67
CA ILE A 83 6.21 -6.69 -8.34
C ILE A 83 7.04 -5.42 -8.51
N GLU A 84 6.51 -4.28 -8.07
CA GLU A 84 7.26 -3.03 -8.00
C GLU A 84 8.06 -2.95 -6.70
N GLY A 85 9.38 -2.79 -6.81
CA GLY A 85 10.28 -2.63 -5.68
C GLY A 85 10.12 -1.29 -4.95
N VAL A 86 10.69 -1.21 -3.76
CA VAL A 86 10.75 0.00 -2.92
C VAL A 86 12.19 0.53 -2.84
N MET A 87 12.38 1.83 -2.72
CA MET A 87 13.70 2.50 -2.55
C MET A 87 14.77 1.98 -3.54
N GLY A 88 16.02 1.84 -3.13
CA GLY A 88 17.03 1.07 -3.84
C GLY A 88 16.90 -0.43 -3.54
N PHE A 89 17.40 -1.25 -4.44
CA PHE A 89 17.23 -2.70 -4.40
C PHE A 89 17.64 -3.34 -3.06
N TYR A 90 18.75 -2.87 -2.48
CA TYR A 90 19.29 -3.35 -1.20
C TYR A 90 18.85 -2.52 0.01
N ASP A 91 18.09 -1.44 -0.18
CA ASP A 91 17.71 -0.52 0.89
C ASP A 91 16.49 -1.07 1.64
N GLY A 92 16.65 -1.35 2.92
CA GLY A 92 15.58 -1.81 3.81
C GLY A 92 15.43 -0.96 5.06
N PHE A 93 14.83 -1.52 6.09
CA PHE A 93 14.60 -0.84 7.36
C PHE A 93 15.92 -0.50 8.05
N SER A 94 16.07 0.80 8.42
CA SER A 94 17.33 1.32 8.94
C SER A 94 18.48 1.07 7.93
N PHE A 95 19.66 0.65 8.38
CA PHE A 95 20.79 0.31 7.50
C PHE A 95 20.91 -1.22 7.34
N THR A 96 19.78 -1.86 7.02
CA THR A 96 19.69 -3.33 6.83
C THR A 96 18.97 -3.66 5.54
N GLU A 97 18.96 -4.94 5.15
CA GLU A 97 18.19 -5.44 4.00
C GLU A 97 16.76 -5.83 4.36
N LYS A 98 16.39 -5.80 5.65
CA LYS A 98 15.06 -6.20 6.09
C LYS A 98 13.98 -5.27 5.53
N GLY A 99 12.97 -5.83 4.89
CA GLY A 99 11.92 -5.07 4.20
C GLY A 99 12.38 -4.49 2.85
N SER A 100 13.59 -4.88 2.35
CA SER A 100 14.08 -4.43 1.05
C SER A 100 13.47 -5.20 -0.12
N THR A 101 13.62 -4.63 -1.31
CA THR A 101 13.28 -5.32 -2.57
C THR A 101 14.12 -6.57 -2.75
N HIS A 102 15.39 -6.57 -2.31
CA HIS A 102 16.28 -7.74 -2.35
C HIS A 102 15.72 -8.87 -1.49
N GLU A 103 15.42 -8.60 -0.21
CA GLU A 103 14.85 -9.61 0.70
C GLU A 103 13.55 -10.21 0.13
N LEU A 104 12.65 -9.36 -0.39
CA LEU A 104 11.41 -9.83 -1.00
C LEU A 104 11.68 -10.73 -2.21
N SER A 105 12.68 -10.40 -3.05
CA SER A 105 13.04 -11.22 -4.21
C SER A 105 13.56 -12.60 -3.82
N GLU A 106 14.31 -12.69 -2.72
CA GLU A 106 14.82 -13.96 -2.19
C GLU A 106 13.70 -14.82 -1.58
N ILE A 107 12.82 -14.20 -0.77
CA ILE A 107 11.68 -14.89 -0.12
C ILE A 107 10.71 -15.44 -1.14
N THR A 108 10.43 -14.68 -2.20
CA THR A 108 9.48 -15.07 -3.25
C THR A 108 10.13 -15.83 -4.40
N ASP A 109 11.45 -16.01 -4.35
CA ASP A 109 12.26 -16.59 -5.43
C ASP A 109 11.93 -15.97 -6.81
N THR A 110 11.81 -14.63 -6.84
CA THR A 110 11.40 -13.86 -8.01
C THR A 110 12.61 -13.28 -8.74
N ASP A 111 12.66 -13.47 -10.05
CA ASP A 111 13.69 -12.86 -10.89
C ASP A 111 13.49 -11.35 -11.00
N VAL A 112 14.60 -10.61 -11.02
CA VAL A 112 14.62 -9.14 -10.89
C VAL A 112 15.12 -8.49 -12.16
N ILE A 113 14.42 -7.45 -12.60
CA ILE A 113 14.86 -6.47 -13.59
C ILE A 113 15.27 -5.20 -12.86
N LEU A 114 16.52 -4.78 -13.01
CA LEU A 114 17.03 -3.58 -12.34
C LEU A 114 16.93 -2.36 -13.27
N VAL A 115 16.23 -1.33 -12.82
CA VAL A 115 16.15 -0.03 -13.49
C VAL A 115 17.31 0.84 -13.06
N VAL A 116 18.07 1.33 -14.05
CA VAL A 116 19.23 2.18 -13.86
C VAL A 116 18.95 3.55 -14.48
N ASN A 117 18.96 4.61 -13.68
CA ASN A 117 18.85 5.98 -14.20
C ASN A 117 20.18 6.43 -14.83
N CYS A 118 20.16 6.67 -16.12
CA CYS A 118 21.34 7.03 -16.90
C CYS A 118 21.46 8.53 -17.18
N ARG A 119 20.68 9.37 -16.51
CA ARG A 119 20.77 10.84 -16.71
C ARG A 119 22.16 11.35 -16.39
N GLY A 120 22.87 11.89 -17.40
CA GLY A 120 24.24 12.38 -17.25
C GLY A 120 25.29 11.27 -17.18
N MET A 121 24.95 10.03 -17.51
CA MET A 121 25.87 8.89 -17.54
C MET A 121 26.08 8.33 -18.94
N SER A 122 27.23 7.73 -19.15
CA SER A 122 27.56 6.88 -20.29
C SER A 122 28.14 5.56 -19.79
N LEU A 123 29.40 5.24 -20.05
CA LEU A 123 30.04 4.00 -19.61
C LEU A 123 30.03 3.81 -18.08
N SER A 124 29.95 4.88 -17.28
CA SER A 124 29.84 4.79 -15.81
C SER A 124 28.58 4.05 -15.35
N ALA A 125 27.53 3.97 -16.16
CA ALA A 125 26.34 3.15 -15.85
C ALA A 125 26.71 1.66 -15.69
N MET A 126 27.73 1.18 -16.40
CA MET A 126 28.21 -0.20 -16.29
C MET A 126 28.85 -0.49 -14.93
N ALA A 127 29.46 0.49 -14.28
CA ALA A 127 29.98 0.33 -12.92
C ALA A 127 28.85 0.09 -11.90
N LEU A 128 27.71 0.80 -12.06
CA LEU A 128 26.52 0.56 -11.25
C LEU A 128 25.94 -0.84 -11.51
N VAL A 129 25.72 -1.17 -12.79
CA VAL A 129 25.17 -2.47 -13.22
C VAL A 129 26.00 -3.61 -12.63
N LYS A 130 27.33 -3.55 -12.80
CA LYS A 130 28.24 -4.57 -12.28
C LYS A 130 28.24 -4.59 -10.75
N GLY A 131 28.29 -3.42 -10.10
CA GLY A 131 28.26 -3.32 -8.64
C GLY A 131 27.01 -3.96 -8.05
N PHE A 132 25.82 -3.67 -8.58
CA PHE A 132 24.57 -4.27 -8.09
C PHE A 132 24.52 -5.78 -8.33
N LYS A 133 25.04 -6.27 -9.46
CA LYS A 133 25.06 -7.69 -9.77
C LYS A 133 26.02 -8.49 -8.88
N GLU A 134 27.16 -7.92 -8.53
CA GLU A 134 28.24 -8.61 -7.82
C GLU A 134 28.26 -8.33 -6.30
N PHE A 135 27.55 -7.31 -5.82
CA PHE A 135 27.60 -6.89 -4.41
C PHE A 135 27.19 -8.00 -3.45
N ARG A 136 26.15 -8.75 -3.79
CA ARG A 136 25.65 -9.91 -3.04
C ARG A 136 25.04 -10.94 -3.98
N LYS A 137 24.83 -12.17 -3.50
CA LYS A 137 23.97 -13.13 -4.19
C LYS A 137 22.59 -12.50 -4.41
N ASN A 138 22.06 -12.58 -5.61
CA ASN A 138 20.79 -11.94 -5.97
C ASN A 138 20.14 -12.58 -7.19
N ASN A 139 18.87 -12.24 -7.41
CA ASN A 139 18.06 -12.72 -8.52
C ASN A 139 18.01 -11.75 -9.72
N ILE A 140 18.93 -10.78 -9.83
CA ILE A 140 18.97 -9.85 -10.97
C ILE A 140 19.29 -10.62 -12.25
N LYS A 141 18.39 -10.54 -13.25
CA LYS A 141 18.51 -11.21 -14.57
C LYS A 141 18.71 -10.23 -15.71
N GLY A 142 18.15 -9.02 -15.58
CA GLY A 142 18.21 -8.05 -16.67
C GLY A 142 18.20 -6.62 -16.18
N PHE A 143 18.45 -5.70 -17.11
CA PHE A 143 18.60 -4.28 -16.85
C PHE A 143 17.78 -3.47 -17.84
N ILE A 144 17.08 -2.43 -17.34
CA ILE A 144 16.45 -1.40 -18.15
C ILE A 144 17.10 -0.07 -17.82
N PHE A 145 17.51 0.66 -18.85
CA PHE A 145 18.15 1.96 -18.71
C PHE A 145 17.14 3.08 -18.87
N ASN A 146 16.92 3.88 -17.83
CA ASN A 146 15.99 5.01 -17.87
C ASN A 146 16.73 6.33 -18.15
N ASN A 147 16.06 7.28 -18.83
CA ASN A 147 16.62 8.57 -19.27
C ASN A 147 17.84 8.43 -20.19
N LEU A 148 17.80 7.49 -21.11
CA LEU A 148 18.88 7.18 -22.03
C LEU A 148 18.45 7.45 -23.48
N SER A 149 19.39 7.85 -24.36
CA SER A 149 19.15 7.94 -25.80
C SER A 149 19.42 6.62 -26.50
N GLU A 150 18.76 6.37 -27.62
CA GLU A 150 18.92 5.17 -28.45
C GLU A 150 20.39 4.90 -28.82
N LYS A 151 21.11 5.96 -29.23
CA LYS A 151 22.55 5.87 -29.59
C LYS A 151 23.40 5.37 -28.42
N LEU A 152 23.17 5.87 -27.21
CA LEU A 152 23.91 5.44 -26.02
C LEU A 152 23.52 4.04 -25.58
N TYR A 153 22.24 3.65 -25.76
CA TYR A 153 21.79 2.31 -25.45
C TYR A 153 22.51 1.25 -26.29
N GLY A 154 22.72 1.48 -27.60
CA GLY A 154 23.48 0.56 -28.44
C GLY A 154 24.84 0.20 -27.83
N ASN A 155 25.61 1.21 -27.42
CA ASN A 155 26.92 1.03 -26.81
C ASN A 155 26.85 0.32 -25.45
N LEU A 156 25.92 0.74 -24.57
CA LEU A 156 25.77 0.14 -23.23
C LEU A 156 25.28 -1.32 -23.32
N SER A 157 24.40 -1.63 -24.27
CA SER A 157 23.91 -3.00 -24.46
C SER A 157 25.00 -3.96 -24.90
N GLU A 158 25.93 -3.52 -25.73
CA GLU A 158 27.13 -4.32 -26.11
C GLU A 158 28.02 -4.60 -24.90
N GLU A 159 28.29 -3.58 -24.08
CA GLU A 159 29.08 -3.74 -22.85
C GLU A 159 28.41 -4.67 -21.85
N CYS A 160 27.07 -4.58 -21.69
CA CYS A 160 26.30 -5.54 -20.86
C CYS A 160 26.51 -6.98 -21.32
N ARG A 161 26.37 -7.25 -22.63
CA ARG A 161 26.53 -8.61 -23.20
C ARG A 161 27.95 -9.14 -23.03
N LYS A 162 28.99 -8.29 -23.16
CA LYS A 162 30.39 -8.68 -22.94
C LYS A 162 30.65 -9.24 -21.54
N ILE A 163 29.90 -8.78 -20.54
CA ILE A 163 30.03 -9.23 -19.14
C ILE A 163 28.92 -10.20 -18.73
N GLY A 164 28.17 -10.78 -19.70
CA GLY A 164 27.16 -11.79 -19.46
C GLY A 164 25.84 -11.28 -18.84
N LEU A 165 25.56 -10.00 -18.94
CA LEU A 165 24.32 -9.39 -18.46
C LEU A 165 23.31 -9.17 -19.60
N ILE A 166 22.02 -9.18 -19.27
CA ILE A 166 20.93 -9.06 -20.25
C ILE A 166 20.42 -7.61 -20.27
N PRO A 167 20.73 -6.82 -21.31
CA PRO A 167 20.11 -5.51 -21.51
C PRO A 167 18.72 -5.72 -22.11
N LEU A 168 17.67 -5.31 -21.38
CA LEU A 168 16.27 -5.49 -21.77
C LEU A 168 15.69 -4.27 -22.48
N GLY A 169 16.43 -3.18 -22.59
CA GLY A 169 15.96 -1.99 -23.26
C GLY A 169 16.23 -0.70 -22.47
N PHE A 170 15.59 0.36 -22.93
CA PHE A 170 15.70 1.68 -22.33
C PHE A 170 14.40 2.47 -22.46
N LEU A 171 14.25 3.51 -21.62
CA LEU A 171 13.27 4.57 -21.83
C LEU A 171 13.99 5.89 -22.04
N PRO A 172 13.63 6.65 -23.10
CA PRO A 172 14.13 8.01 -23.28
C PRO A 172 13.53 8.94 -22.21
N ASN A 173 14.06 10.16 -22.11
CA ASN A 173 13.46 11.20 -21.31
C ASN A 173 12.16 11.70 -22.00
N ILE A 174 11.01 11.26 -21.54
CA ILE A 174 9.70 11.60 -22.07
C ILE A 174 9.15 12.78 -21.26
N LYS A 175 9.25 14.00 -21.81
CA LYS A 175 8.82 15.22 -21.10
C LYS A 175 7.33 15.25 -20.79
N ASP A 176 6.51 14.64 -21.64
CA ASP A 176 5.05 14.67 -21.55
C ASP A 176 4.47 13.62 -20.58
N VAL A 177 5.31 12.72 -20.09
CA VAL A 177 4.90 11.63 -19.17
C VAL A 177 5.61 11.79 -17.82
N GLN A 178 5.59 12.98 -17.22
CA GLN A 178 6.01 13.13 -15.84
C GLN A 178 4.83 12.82 -14.92
N ILE A 179 4.91 11.69 -14.24
CA ILE A 179 3.95 11.28 -13.20
C ILE A 179 4.47 11.89 -11.89
N SER A 180 3.81 12.94 -11.40
CA SER A 180 4.13 13.47 -10.07
C SER A 180 3.57 12.52 -9.00
N SER A 181 4.43 11.90 -8.23
CA SER A 181 4.07 10.86 -7.25
C SER A 181 3.16 11.33 -6.11
N ARG A 182 3.03 12.63 -5.88
CA ARG A 182 2.33 13.18 -4.71
C ARG A 182 0.79 13.25 -4.81
N HIS A 183 0.22 13.08 -6.00
CA HIS A 183 -1.23 13.24 -6.22
C HIS A 183 -1.90 12.05 -6.93
N LEU A 184 -1.19 10.94 -7.11
CA LEU A 184 -1.66 9.79 -7.88
C LEU A 184 -2.90 9.10 -7.28
N GLY A 185 -3.12 9.24 -5.97
CA GLY A 185 -4.30 8.68 -5.30
C GLY A 185 -5.54 9.59 -5.26
N LEU A 186 -5.43 10.87 -5.70
CA LEU A 186 -6.46 11.90 -5.55
C LEU A 186 -6.97 12.45 -6.88
N VAL A 187 -6.74 11.74 -7.98
CA VAL A 187 -7.13 12.19 -9.32
C VAL A 187 -8.64 12.16 -9.53
N THR A 188 -9.19 13.24 -10.06
CA THR A 188 -10.60 13.33 -10.50
C THR A 188 -10.85 12.50 -11.78
N ALA A 189 -12.11 12.19 -12.07
CA ALA A 189 -12.45 11.42 -13.27
C ALA A 189 -11.90 12.04 -14.57
N GLY A 190 -11.92 13.37 -14.70
CA GLY A 190 -11.37 14.05 -15.88
C GLY A 190 -9.83 14.05 -15.93
N GLU A 191 -9.17 14.03 -14.79
CA GLU A 191 -7.71 13.86 -14.72
C GLU A 191 -7.30 12.41 -15.05
N ILE A 192 -8.13 11.42 -14.70
CA ILE A 192 -7.88 10.00 -15.02
C ILE A 192 -7.74 9.79 -16.52
N ASP A 193 -8.61 10.38 -17.35
CA ASP A 193 -8.56 10.21 -18.81
C ASP A 193 -7.25 10.78 -19.39
N GLY A 194 -6.86 12.00 -19.00
CA GLY A 194 -5.59 12.58 -19.44
C GLY A 194 -4.36 11.80 -18.95
N ILE A 195 -4.46 11.10 -17.80
CA ILE A 195 -3.39 10.23 -17.31
C ILE A 195 -3.38 8.90 -18.07
N LYS A 196 -4.54 8.34 -18.43
CA LYS A 196 -4.62 7.14 -19.29
C LYS A 196 -3.95 7.35 -20.64
N ASP A 197 -4.18 8.51 -21.28
CA ASP A 197 -3.49 8.85 -22.53
C ASP A 197 -1.97 8.86 -22.36
N LYS A 198 -1.49 9.43 -21.25
CA LYS A 198 -0.06 9.40 -20.91
C LYS A 198 0.45 7.96 -20.67
N MET A 199 -0.37 7.09 -20.05
CA MET A 199 0.00 5.69 -19.86
C MET A 199 0.05 4.92 -21.17
N ASN A 200 -0.87 5.18 -22.09
CA ASN A 200 -0.83 4.59 -23.43
C ASN A 200 0.40 5.05 -24.20
N LEU A 201 0.71 6.35 -24.18
CA LEU A 201 1.95 6.88 -24.77
C LEU A 201 3.20 6.23 -24.17
N LEU A 202 3.23 6.05 -22.84
CA LEU A 202 4.32 5.38 -22.14
C LEU A 202 4.45 3.91 -22.56
N ALA A 203 3.32 3.23 -22.76
CA ALA A 203 3.28 1.87 -23.26
C ALA A 203 3.82 1.75 -24.70
N ASP A 204 3.48 2.69 -25.57
CA ASP A 204 4.03 2.75 -26.94
C ASP A 204 5.56 2.88 -26.95
N TYR A 205 6.09 3.72 -26.05
CA TYR A 205 7.55 3.80 -25.87
C TYR A 205 8.15 2.51 -25.33
N ALA A 206 7.47 1.85 -24.38
CA ALA A 206 7.94 0.57 -23.83
C ALA A 206 7.93 -0.53 -24.88
N GLU A 207 6.85 -0.68 -25.65
CA GLU A 207 6.77 -1.66 -26.76
C GLU A 207 7.88 -1.44 -27.79
N LYS A 208 8.25 -0.20 -28.06
CA LYS A 208 9.28 0.14 -29.04
C LYS A 208 10.71 -0.11 -28.53
N TYR A 209 10.97 0.14 -27.27
CA TYR A 209 12.34 0.26 -26.75
C TYR A 209 12.69 -0.74 -25.64
N ILE A 210 11.72 -1.50 -25.11
CA ILE A 210 11.92 -2.53 -24.10
C ILE A 210 11.54 -3.89 -24.69
N ASP A 211 12.38 -4.87 -24.50
CA ASP A 211 12.12 -6.25 -24.91
C ASP A 211 11.12 -6.93 -23.96
N ILE A 212 9.83 -6.64 -24.17
CA ILE A 212 8.74 -7.16 -23.34
C ILE A 212 8.66 -8.70 -23.45
N ASP A 213 8.93 -9.25 -24.62
CA ASP A 213 8.87 -10.72 -24.81
C ASP A 213 9.97 -11.41 -24.01
N LYS A 214 11.17 -10.81 -23.93
CA LYS A 214 12.23 -11.31 -23.06
C LYS A 214 11.91 -11.15 -21.56
N ILE A 215 11.18 -10.12 -21.19
CA ILE A 215 10.66 -9.96 -19.81
C ILE A 215 9.69 -11.11 -19.49
N LEU A 216 8.78 -11.42 -20.42
CA LEU A 216 7.85 -12.54 -20.27
C LEU A 216 8.58 -13.89 -20.17
N GLU A 217 9.60 -14.10 -21.00
CA GLU A 217 10.46 -15.30 -20.92
C GLU A 217 11.17 -15.41 -19.56
N ILE A 218 11.76 -14.34 -19.06
CA ILE A 218 12.42 -14.31 -17.73
C ILE A 218 11.39 -14.59 -16.62
N SER A 219 10.14 -14.13 -16.78
CA SER A 219 9.08 -14.36 -15.78
C SER A 219 8.61 -15.81 -15.70
N GLU A 220 8.89 -16.64 -16.70
CA GLU A 220 8.60 -18.08 -16.72
C GLU A 220 9.49 -18.81 -15.72
N ASN A 221 9.13 -18.72 -14.47
CA ASN A 221 9.87 -19.33 -13.38
C ASN A 221 9.08 -20.52 -12.82
N ASP A 222 9.53 -21.74 -13.15
CA ASP A 222 8.92 -23.00 -12.68
C ASP A 222 9.25 -23.32 -11.22
N ARG A 223 9.87 -22.38 -10.50
CA ARG A 223 10.22 -22.56 -9.10
C ARG A 223 8.96 -22.39 -8.22
N ASP A 224 8.50 -23.48 -7.63
CA ASP A 224 7.43 -23.46 -6.66
C ASP A 224 7.91 -22.82 -5.36
N THR A 225 7.30 -21.71 -5.00
CA THR A 225 7.48 -21.15 -3.65
C THR A 225 6.75 -22.04 -2.66
N LYS A 226 7.52 -22.68 -1.75
CA LYS A 226 6.93 -23.43 -0.64
C LYS A 226 6.43 -22.46 0.40
N PHE A 227 5.17 -22.57 0.77
CA PHE A 227 4.57 -21.80 1.86
C PHE A 227 3.52 -22.66 2.55
N THR A 228 3.29 -22.37 3.83
CA THR A 228 2.17 -22.97 4.55
C THR A 228 0.87 -22.29 4.10
N SER A 229 -0.08 -23.05 3.60
CA SER A 229 -1.40 -22.52 3.25
C SER A 229 -2.08 -21.97 4.50
N LEU A 230 -2.59 -20.76 4.40
CA LEU A 230 -3.40 -20.17 5.45
C LEU A 230 -4.86 -20.59 5.23
N GLU A 231 -5.41 -21.38 6.16
CA GLU A 231 -6.80 -21.77 6.10
C GLU A 231 -7.68 -20.65 6.66
N ILE A 232 -8.30 -19.89 5.78
CA ILE A 232 -9.29 -18.87 6.14
C ILE A 232 -10.66 -19.49 6.02
N THR A 233 -11.36 -19.64 7.15
CA THR A 233 -12.68 -20.26 7.18
C THR A 233 -13.77 -19.19 7.22
N LYS A 234 -14.76 -19.30 6.32
CA LYS A 234 -15.96 -18.47 6.37
C LYS A 234 -16.80 -18.87 7.59
N LYS A 235 -16.72 -18.07 8.66
CA LYS A 235 -17.36 -18.35 9.96
C LYS A 235 -18.49 -17.37 10.29
N TYR A 236 -18.42 -16.15 9.72
CA TYR A 236 -19.24 -15.03 10.15
C TYR A 236 -20.26 -14.65 9.07
N ASN A 237 -21.28 -13.92 9.47
CA ASN A 237 -22.28 -13.33 8.58
C ASN A 237 -22.63 -11.93 9.08
N VAL A 238 -21.74 -10.99 8.84
CA VAL A 238 -21.81 -9.62 9.33
C VAL A 238 -21.68 -8.62 8.18
N LYS A 239 -22.24 -7.43 8.38
CA LYS A 239 -22.14 -6.33 7.44
C LYS A 239 -21.18 -5.27 7.99
N ILE A 240 -20.13 -4.94 7.24
CA ILE A 240 -19.13 -3.94 7.63
C ILE A 240 -19.25 -2.74 6.71
N ALA A 241 -19.58 -1.57 7.29
CA ALA A 241 -19.53 -0.31 6.57
C ALA A 241 -18.07 0.19 6.50
N VAL A 242 -17.63 0.59 5.31
CA VAL A 242 -16.27 1.07 5.06
C VAL A 242 -16.35 2.45 4.42
N ALA A 243 -15.80 3.47 5.07
CA ALA A 243 -15.67 4.80 4.48
C ALA A 243 -14.72 4.72 3.28
N TYR A 244 -15.19 5.02 2.08
CA TYR A 244 -14.40 4.83 0.86
C TYR A 244 -14.71 5.91 -0.17
N ASP A 245 -13.87 6.94 -0.18
CA ASP A 245 -13.92 8.05 -1.14
C ASP A 245 -12.53 8.72 -1.25
N ARG A 246 -12.48 9.94 -1.79
CA ARG A 246 -11.23 10.68 -1.96
C ARG A 246 -10.58 11.12 -0.63
N ALA A 247 -11.36 11.26 0.44
CA ALA A 247 -10.86 11.59 1.77
C ALA A 247 -10.38 10.34 2.54
N PHE A 248 -10.99 9.17 2.26
CA PHE A 248 -10.73 7.90 2.93
C PHE A 248 -10.43 6.80 1.91
N CYS A 249 -9.18 6.73 1.44
CA CYS A 249 -8.79 5.87 0.33
C CYS A 249 -7.61 4.92 0.65
N PHE A 250 -7.02 4.99 1.83
CA PHE A 250 -5.87 4.16 2.19
C PHE A 250 -6.32 2.86 2.85
N TYR A 251 -6.45 1.83 2.04
CA TYR A 251 -6.77 0.47 2.44
C TYR A 251 -5.82 -0.53 1.80
N TYR A 252 -5.38 -1.51 2.57
CA TYR A 252 -4.83 -2.72 1.99
C TYR A 252 -5.99 -3.56 1.46
N GLU A 253 -6.00 -3.81 0.15
CA GLU A 253 -7.04 -4.62 -0.49
C GLU A 253 -7.12 -6.01 0.15
N ASP A 254 -5.98 -6.56 0.56
CA ASP A 254 -5.89 -7.84 1.24
C ASP A 254 -6.63 -7.85 2.59
N ASN A 255 -6.68 -6.73 3.31
CA ASN A 255 -7.46 -6.64 4.55
C ASN A 255 -8.96 -6.76 4.28
N LEU A 256 -9.48 -6.04 3.29
CA LEU A 256 -10.90 -6.09 2.93
C LEU A 256 -11.29 -7.46 2.37
N ASN A 257 -10.42 -8.04 1.54
CA ASN A 257 -10.61 -9.39 1.00
C ASN A 257 -10.63 -10.44 2.12
N LEU A 258 -9.71 -10.34 3.10
CA LEU A 258 -9.66 -11.24 4.26
C LEU A 258 -10.98 -11.22 5.05
N LEU A 259 -11.51 -10.02 5.36
CA LEU A 259 -12.78 -9.88 6.07
C LEU A 259 -13.94 -10.47 5.25
N SER A 260 -13.95 -10.25 3.92
CA SER A 260 -14.96 -10.83 3.03
C SER A 260 -14.89 -12.36 2.99
N GLU A 261 -13.71 -12.94 2.98
CA GLU A 261 -13.50 -14.39 3.03
C GLU A 261 -13.93 -15.00 4.38
N MET A 262 -13.75 -14.26 5.47
CA MET A 262 -14.25 -14.65 6.78
C MET A 262 -15.78 -14.56 6.88
N GLY A 263 -16.44 -13.91 5.93
CA GLY A 263 -17.89 -13.82 5.81
C GLY A 263 -18.50 -12.44 5.99
N ALA A 264 -17.71 -11.38 5.94
CA ALA A 264 -18.23 -10.02 5.94
C ALA A 264 -18.80 -9.62 4.57
N GLU A 265 -19.97 -8.98 4.57
CA GLU A 265 -20.46 -8.15 3.48
C GLU A 265 -19.84 -6.75 3.63
N ILE A 266 -18.94 -6.35 2.72
CA ILE A 266 -18.34 -5.02 2.75
C ILE A 266 -19.24 -4.03 2.02
N VAL A 267 -19.74 -3.02 2.74
CA VAL A 267 -20.59 -1.95 2.21
C VAL A 267 -19.83 -0.64 2.23
N LYS A 268 -19.41 -0.16 1.07
CA LYS A 268 -18.71 1.11 0.93
C LYS A 268 -19.68 2.27 1.01
N PHE A 269 -19.30 3.36 1.70
CA PHE A 269 -20.02 4.63 1.73
C PHE A 269 -19.03 5.80 1.66
N SER A 270 -19.50 6.95 1.21
CA SER A 270 -18.68 8.15 1.07
C SER A 270 -19.04 9.17 2.15
N PRO A 271 -18.16 9.44 3.12
CA PRO A 271 -18.36 10.57 4.04
C PRO A 271 -18.45 11.94 3.36
N LEU A 272 -17.99 12.07 2.13
CA LEU A 272 -18.10 13.32 1.35
C LEU A 272 -19.46 13.50 0.68
N GLU A 273 -20.17 12.40 0.35
CA GLU A 273 -21.33 12.43 -0.54
C GLU A 273 -22.60 11.83 0.08
N ASN A 274 -22.48 10.85 0.99
CA ASN A 274 -23.61 10.21 1.62
C ASN A 274 -24.14 11.04 2.82
N GLU A 275 -25.42 10.91 3.12
CA GLU A 275 -26.05 11.57 4.26
C GLU A 275 -25.92 10.79 5.56
N SER A 276 -25.62 9.49 5.49
CA SER A 276 -25.50 8.62 6.66
C SER A 276 -24.67 7.37 6.39
N VAL A 277 -24.19 6.74 7.48
CA VAL A 277 -23.58 5.41 7.47
C VAL A 277 -24.65 4.38 7.13
N PRO A 278 -24.40 3.44 6.21
CA PRO A 278 -25.31 2.35 5.94
C PRO A 278 -25.46 1.45 7.19
N GLN A 279 -26.62 0.79 7.33
CA GLN A 279 -26.81 -0.16 8.42
C GLN A 279 -25.72 -1.23 8.41
N CYS A 280 -25.03 -1.39 9.54
CA CYS A 280 -23.87 -2.27 9.66
C CYS A 280 -23.76 -2.92 11.04
N ASP A 281 -22.92 -3.94 11.12
CA ASP A 281 -22.52 -4.65 12.33
C ASP A 281 -21.08 -4.31 12.74
N GLY A 282 -20.34 -3.60 11.86
CA GLY A 282 -18.99 -3.08 12.09
C GLY A 282 -18.71 -1.87 11.20
N LEU A 283 -17.80 -0.99 11.63
CA LEU A 283 -17.42 0.24 10.93
C LEU A 283 -15.90 0.32 10.76
N ILE A 284 -15.44 0.65 9.54
CA ILE A 284 -14.03 0.92 9.26
C ILE A 284 -13.90 2.29 8.62
N LEU A 285 -13.13 3.16 9.27
CA LEU A 285 -12.72 4.47 8.81
C LEU A 285 -11.21 4.42 8.52
N GLY A 286 -10.83 4.25 7.26
CA GLY A 286 -9.43 4.09 6.87
C GLY A 286 -8.66 5.40 6.82
N GLY A 287 -7.39 5.30 6.44
CA GLY A 287 -6.57 6.46 6.17
C GLY A 287 -6.94 7.17 4.87
N GLY A 288 -6.26 8.27 4.62
CA GLY A 288 -6.46 9.10 3.43
C GLY A 288 -6.00 10.52 3.67
N TYR A 289 -6.74 11.47 3.09
CA TYR A 289 -6.45 12.90 3.15
C TYR A 289 -7.70 13.69 3.57
N PRO A 290 -8.31 13.43 4.75
CA PRO A 290 -9.51 14.13 5.17
C PRO A 290 -9.27 15.66 5.33
N GLU A 291 -8.05 16.07 5.64
CA GLU A 291 -7.66 17.47 5.77
C GLU A 291 -7.78 18.27 4.46
N LEU A 292 -7.72 17.62 3.30
CA LEU A 292 -7.94 18.27 2.00
C LEU A 292 -9.43 18.51 1.70
N TYR A 293 -10.31 17.87 2.45
CA TYR A 293 -11.76 17.91 2.29
C TYR A 293 -12.48 18.33 3.57
N ALA A 294 -11.76 18.94 4.52
CA ALA A 294 -12.27 19.27 5.84
C ALA A 294 -13.55 20.11 5.79
N ASP A 295 -13.60 21.13 4.92
CA ASP A 295 -14.79 21.97 4.66
C ASP A 295 -16.02 21.17 4.24
N ILE A 296 -15.85 20.13 3.42
CA ILE A 296 -16.95 19.30 2.92
C ILE A 296 -17.42 18.38 4.03
N LEU A 297 -16.46 17.75 4.73
CA LEU A 297 -16.74 16.84 5.85
C LEU A 297 -17.50 17.54 6.97
N GLU A 298 -17.07 18.75 7.38
CA GLU A 298 -17.73 19.55 8.41
C GLU A 298 -19.17 19.90 8.05
N LYS A 299 -19.43 20.26 6.78
CA LYS A 299 -20.77 20.61 6.31
C LYS A 299 -21.71 19.40 6.19
N ASN A 300 -21.15 18.21 6.05
CA ASN A 300 -21.94 16.96 5.99
C ASN A 300 -22.33 16.47 7.39
N THR A 301 -23.12 17.29 8.10
CA THR A 301 -23.56 17.02 9.47
C THR A 301 -24.36 15.72 9.61
N GLY A 302 -25.06 15.30 8.54
CA GLY A 302 -25.79 14.03 8.51
C GLY A 302 -24.85 12.85 8.72
N THR A 303 -23.77 12.78 7.96
CA THR A 303 -22.79 11.69 8.10
C THR A 303 -22.00 11.80 9.40
N LEU A 304 -21.61 13.03 9.84
CA LEU A 304 -20.95 13.24 11.14
C LEU A 304 -21.79 12.65 12.29
N ASN A 305 -23.07 13.00 12.36
CA ASN A 305 -23.98 12.53 13.39
C ASN A 305 -24.20 11.02 13.28
N SER A 306 -24.37 10.50 12.08
CA SER A 306 -24.56 9.06 11.84
C SER A 306 -23.36 8.22 12.25
N VAL A 307 -22.12 8.68 11.98
CA VAL A 307 -20.88 8.03 12.44
C VAL A 307 -20.82 8.08 13.97
N LYS A 308 -21.14 9.21 14.58
CA LYS A 308 -21.18 9.37 16.03
C LYS A 308 -22.16 8.40 16.68
N GLU A 309 -23.41 8.39 16.21
CA GLU A 309 -24.45 7.49 16.69
C GLU A 309 -24.06 6.02 16.53
N CYS A 310 -23.43 5.66 15.40
CA CYS A 310 -22.95 4.33 15.13
C CYS A 310 -21.93 3.88 16.18
N VAL A 311 -20.93 4.70 16.49
CA VAL A 311 -19.90 4.38 17.50
C VAL A 311 -20.51 4.38 18.92
N GLU A 312 -21.33 5.38 19.27
CA GLU A 312 -21.95 5.50 20.60
C GLU A 312 -22.96 4.36 20.87
N SER A 313 -23.60 3.82 19.83
CA SER A 313 -24.49 2.65 19.95
C SER A 313 -23.77 1.32 20.17
N GLY A 314 -22.43 1.32 20.15
CA GLY A 314 -21.62 0.15 20.43
C GLY A 314 -21.16 -0.64 19.18
N VAL A 315 -21.37 -0.14 17.95
CA VAL A 315 -20.84 -0.77 16.74
C VAL A 315 -19.31 -0.84 16.84
N PRO A 316 -18.70 -2.03 16.69
CA PRO A 316 -17.24 -2.15 16.62
C PRO A 316 -16.65 -1.28 15.51
N CYS A 317 -15.74 -0.38 15.87
CA CYS A 317 -15.17 0.62 14.96
C CYS A 317 -13.65 0.55 14.95
N ILE A 318 -13.08 0.43 13.75
CA ILE A 318 -11.64 0.64 13.48
C ILE A 318 -11.49 1.98 12.76
N ALA A 319 -10.66 2.89 13.31
CA ALA A 319 -10.34 4.17 12.69
C ALA A 319 -8.82 4.36 12.61
N GLU A 320 -8.27 4.36 11.40
CA GLU A 320 -6.84 4.48 11.16
C GLU A 320 -6.50 5.85 10.55
N CYS A 321 -5.45 6.51 11.06
CA CYS A 321 -4.86 7.73 10.49
C CYS A 321 -5.91 8.80 10.13
N GLY A 322 -6.28 8.95 8.87
CA GLY A 322 -7.33 9.90 8.43
C GLY A 322 -8.68 9.63 9.11
N GLY A 323 -9.07 8.36 9.27
CA GLY A 323 -10.28 7.98 10.00
C GLY A 323 -10.22 8.34 11.49
N PHE A 324 -9.04 8.20 12.10
CA PHE A 324 -8.80 8.68 13.47
C PHE A 324 -8.90 10.21 13.57
N MET A 325 -8.31 10.95 12.60
CA MET A 325 -8.44 12.41 12.51
C MET A 325 -9.90 12.84 12.44
N TYR A 326 -10.70 12.15 11.62
CA TYR A 326 -12.14 12.43 11.45
C TYR A 326 -12.98 12.18 12.71
N LEU A 327 -12.55 11.28 13.61
CA LEU A 327 -13.26 11.01 14.87
C LEU A 327 -13.03 12.08 15.95
N HIS A 328 -12.11 13.04 15.78
CA HIS A 328 -11.86 14.11 16.74
C HIS A 328 -13.04 15.10 16.85
N GLU A 329 -13.02 15.94 17.90
CA GLU A 329 -13.89 17.10 17.99
C GLU A 329 -13.51 18.16 16.93
N ILE A 330 -12.21 18.36 16.74
CA ILE A 330 -11.65 19.35 15.82
C ILE A 330 -10.50 18.72 15.03
N MET A 331 -10.43 19.05 13.76
CA MET A 331 -9.31 18.70 12.86
C MET A 331 -8.83 19.97 12.16
N GLU A 332 -7.53 20.21 12.16
CA GLU A 332 -6.93 21.24 11.30
C GLU A 332 -6.84 20.76 9.85
N ASP A 333 -7.08 21.66 8.90
CA ASP A 333 -6.82 21.44 7.48
C ASP A 333 -5.34 21.66 7.11
N SER A 334 -5.04 21.64 5.81
CA SER A 334 -3.68 21.86 5.30
C SER A 334 -3.17 23.28 5.55
N ASP A 335 -4.05 24.25 5.79
CA ASP A 335 -3.75 25.66 6.05
C ASP A 335 -3.85 26.02 7.54
N LYS A 336 -4.07 25.01 8.42
CA LYS A 336 -4.25 25.12 9.87
C LYS A 336 -5.57 25.81 10.28
N ASN A 337 -6.59 25.81 9.44
CA ASN A 337 -7.93 26.19 9.86
C ASN A 337 -8.58 25.02 10.61
N GLU A 338 -9.32 25.34 11.66
CA GLU A 338 -10.01 24.37 12.50
C GLU A 338 -11.40 24.05 11.93
N HIS A 339 -11.73 22.74 11.87
CA HIS A 339 -13.00 22.23 11.39
C HIS A 339 -13.60 21.26 12.42
N GLY A 340 -14.91 21.39 12.68
CA GLY A 340 -15.66 20.49 13.53
C GLY A 340 -15.85 19.12 12.86
N MET A 341 -15.54 18.03 13.60
CA MET A 341 -15.63 16.65 13.11
C MET A 341 -16.58 15.83 13.96
N VAL A 342 -16.47 14.51 13.96
CA VAL A 342 -17.43 13.57 14.61
C VAL A 342 -17.55 13.76 16.13
N GLY A 343 -16.46 14.11 16.82
CA GLY A 343 -16.46 14.41 18.25
C GLY A 343 -16.53 13.19 19.18
N ILE A 344 -16.06 12.04 18.74
CA ILE A 344 -15.83 10.83 19.58
C ILE A 344 -14.52 10.95 20.35
N ILE A 345 -13.47 11.41 19.72
CA ILE A 345 -12.16 11.64 20.34
C ILE A 345 -12.07 13.10 20.77
N LYS A 346 -11.82 13.32 22.07
CA LYS A 346 -11.70 14.65 22.64
C LYS A 346 -10.45 15.37 22.15
N GLY A 347 -10.58 16.71 21.97
CA GLY A 347 -9.47 17.55 21.57
C GLY A 347 -9.28 17.69 20.07
N THR A 348 -8.11 18.17 19.68
CA THR A 348 -7.81 18.58 18.31
C THR A 348 -6.73 17.71 17.70
N CYS A 349 -6.94 17.33 16.43
CA CYS A 349 -5.90 16.81 15.57
C CYS A 349 -5.26 17.95 14.77
N ARG A 350 -3.97 18.24 15.03
CA ARG A 350 -3.24 19.42 14.52
C ARG A 350 -2.22 19.05 13.46
N LYS A 351 -2.11 19.92 12.46
CA LYS A 351 -1.03 19.83 11.46
C LYS A 351 0.32 20.18 12.07
N THR A 352 1.32 19.37 11.78
CA THR A 352 2.71 19.56 12.22
C THR A 352 3.63 19.88 11.03
N ASP A 353 4.75 20.57 11.31
CA ASP A 353 5.71 20.95 10.28
C ASP A 353 6.65 19.78 9.89
N ARG A 354 6.59 18.65 10.60
CA ARG A 354 7.46 17.48 10.41
C ARG A 354 6.64 16.19 10.46
N LEU A 355 7.10 15.17 9.75
CA LEU A 355 6.59 13.81 9.91
C LEU A 355 6.68 13.36 11.38
N GLN A 356 5.56 12.87 11.90
CA GLN A 356 5.46 12.32 13.23
C GLN A 356 5.63 10.81 13.18
N ARG A 357 6.38 10.23 14.13
CA ARG A 357 6.50 8.78 14.36
C ARG A 357 6.65 7.91 13.10
N PHE A 358 7.23 8.46 12.06
CA PHE A 358 7.33 7.87 10.70
C PHE A 358 7.97 6.49 10.67
N GLY A 359 7.35 5.56 9.95
CA GLY A 359 7.89 4.27 9.54
C GLY A 359 7.31 3.08 10.31
N TYR A 360 8.01 1.97 10.25
CA TYR A 360 7.60 0.71 10.89
C TYR A 360 7.81 0.70 12.41
N MET A 361 6.94 -0.04 13.12
CA MET A 361 7.00 -0.25 14.55
C MET A 361 6.37 -1.58 14.94
N GLU A 362 6.68 -2.06 16.13
CA GLU A 362 5.94 -3.14 16.80
C GLU A 362 5.05 -2.53 17.88
N MET A 363 3.77 -2.88 17.90
CA MET A 363 2.81 -2.45 18.90
C MET A 363 2.44 -3.63 19.81
N THR A 364 2.39 -3.37 21.13
CA THR A 364 1.91 -4.31 22.13
C THR A 364 0.66 -3.75 22.82
N ALA A 365 -0.40 -4.54 22.89
CA ALA A 365 -1.65 -4.12 23.52
C ALA A 365 -1.48 -3.97 25.06
N ASN A 366 -1.88 -2.82 25.58
CA ASN A 366 -1.83 -2.52 27.02
C ASN A 366 -3.07 -3.03 27.76
N ARG A 367 -4.16 -3.30 27.03
CA ARG A 367 -5.43 -3.84 27.55
C ARG A 367 -6.17 -4.62 26.47
N ASP A 368 -7.17 -5.40 26.90
CA ASP A 368 -8.11 -6.08 26.00
C ASP A 368 -8.88 -5.05 25.19
N ASN A 369 -9.14 -5.36 23.91
CA ASN A 369 -9.91 -4.52 22.99
C ASN A 369 -10.55 -5.37 21.88
N ILE A 370 -11.27 -4.74 20.95
CA ILE A 370 -11.98 -5.43 19.86
C ILE A 370 -11.07 -6.23 18.89
N LEU A 371 -9.76 -5.97 18.89
CA LEU A 371 -8.82 -6.63 17.97
C LEU A 371 -7.97 -7.69 18.67
N CYS A 372 -7.70 -7.55 19.98
CA CYS A 372 -6.74 -8.41 20.66
C CYS A 372 -6.84 -8.37 22.18
N LYS A 373 -6.10 -9.26 22.83
CA LYS A 373 -5.94 -9.31 24.29
C LYS A 373 -4.70 -8.52 24.71
N LYS A 374 -4.66 -8.10 25.99
CA LYS A 374 -3.48 -7.50 26.61
C LYS A 374 -2.25 -8.36 26.38
N GLY A 375 -1.17 -7.75 25.89
CA GLY A 375 0.10 -8.40 25.61
C GLY A 375 0.24 -8.91 24.17
N ASP A 376 -0.84 -8.99 23.40
CA ASP A 376 -0.76 -9.36 21.99
C ASP A 376 0.00 -8.28 21.19
N LYS A 377 0.67 -8.72 20.14
CA LYS A 377 1.54 -7.88 19.35
C LYS A 377 1.13 -7.86 17.89
N ILE A 378 1.33 -6.70 17.25
CA ILE A 378 1.22 -6.53 15.81
C ILE A 378 2.29 -5.56 15.31
N ARG A 379 2.83 -5.82 14.13
CA ARG A 379 3.65 -4.84 13.41
C ARG A 379 2.75 -3.92 12.61
N ALA A 380 3.08 -2.62 12.64
CA ALA A 380 2.31 -1.58 12.01
C ALA A 380 3.24 -0.53 11.40
N ARG A 381 2.63 0.45 10.74
CA ARG A 381 3.32 1.58 10.12
C ARG A 381 2.59 2.88 10.43
N GLU A 382 3.35 3.98 10.65
CA GLU A 382 2.82 5.35 10.65
C GLU A 382 3.47 6.20 9.55
N PHE A 383 2.65 7.07 8.95
CA PHE A 383 3.10 8.09 8.00
C PHE A 383 2.12 9.26 8.00
N HIS A 384 2.37 10.29 8.83
CA HIS A 384 1.47 11.44 8.93
C HIS A 384 2.20 12.72 9.32
N TYR A 385 1.64 13.87 8.89
CA TYR A 385 2.06 15.23 9.24
C TYR A 385 1.13 15.88 10.26
N PHE A 386 0.36 15.07 10.98
CA PHE A 386 -0.57 15.50 12.01
C PHE A 386 -0.20 14.87 13.35
N ASP A 387 -0.62 15.51 14.43
CA ASP A 387 -0.57 14.94 15.77
C ASP A 387 -1.85 15.26 16.52
N SER A 388 -2.15 14.49 17.56
CA SER A 388 -3.39 14.60 18.33
C SER A 388 -3.09 15.00 19.77
N ASP A 389 -3.98 15.80 20.36
CA ASP A 389 -4.01 16.06 21.80
C ASP A 389 -4.35 14.77 22.59
N CYS A 390 -4.95 13.76 21.91
CA CYS A 390 -5.38 12.49 22.50
C CYS A 390 -4.94 11.30 21.63
N ASN A 391 -3.64 10.94 21.65
CA ASN A 391 -3.10 9.81 20.91
C ASN A 391 -3.49 8.44 21.49
N GLY A 392 -4.09 8.41 22.70
CA GLY A 392 -4.45 7.18 23.39
C GLY A 392 -3.29 6.46 24.07
N ASN A 393 -3.64 5.40 24.82
CA ASN A 393 -2.68 4.56 25.55
C ASN A 393 -3.08 3.07 25.51
N GLY A 394 -3.88 2.69 24.51
CA GLY A 394 -4.32 1.30 24.30
C GLY A 394 -3.19 0.37 23.90
N PHE A 395 -2.17 0.93 23.27
CA PHE A 395 -0.96 0.21 22.85
C PHE A 395 0.30 0.98 23.21
N THR A 396 1.38 0.21 23.36
CA THR A 396 2.75 0.70 23.43
C THR A 396 3.45 0.34 22.12
N ALA A 397 3.86 1.37 21.37
CA ALA A 397 4.64 1.21 20.14
C ALA A 397 6.13 1.33 20.42
N VAL A 398 6.92 0.46 19.78
CA VAL A 398 8.39 0.45 19.87
C VAL A 398 9.01 0.51 18.46
N LYS A 399 9.96 1.43 18.29
CA LYS A 399 10.78 1.56 17.09
C LYS A 399 12.22 1.89 17.46
N ASN A 400 13.14 0.99 17.23
CA ASN A 400 14.53 1.10 17.71
C ASN A 400 14.54 1.39 19.23
N ASP A 401 15.21 2.48 19.65
CA ASP A 401 15.31 2.90 21.03
C ASP A 401 14.16 3.84 21.49
N ARG A 402 13.15 4.05 20.65
CA ARG A 402 12.00 4.92 20.96
C ARG A 402 10.78 4.09 21.30
N GLN A 403 10.07 4.56 22.33
CA GLN A 403 8.80 3.99 22.77
C GLN A 403 7.79 5.11 22.99
N TRP A 404 6.53 4.87 22.64
CA TRP A 404 5.43 5.80 22.90
C TRP A 404 4.12 5.04 23.06
N GLU A 405 3.17 5.67 23.76
CA GLU A 405 1.81 5.18 23.82
C GLU A 405 1.01 5.69 22.61
N CYS A 406 0.09 4.87 22.14
CA CYS A 406 -0.77 5.18 21.00
C CYS A 406 -2.08 4.40 21.06
N VAL A 407 -2.99 4.75 20.17
CA VAL A 407 -4.30 4.14 19.94
C VAL A 407 -5.26 4.32 21.12
N ASN A 408 -6.37 4.99 20.84
CA ASN A 408 -7.52 5.02 21.72
C ASN A 408 -8.28 3.70 21.59
N VAL A 409 -8.42 2.97 22.69
CA VAL A 409 -9.22 1.76 22.75
C VAL A 409 -10.31 1.90 23.81
N ASP A 410 -11.51 1.51 23.44
CA ASP A 410 -12.66 1.38 24.33
C ASP A 410 -13.37 0.04 24.02
N LYS A 411 -14.53 -0.19 24.60
CA LYS A 411 -15.31 -1.44 24.45
C LYS A 411 -15.53 -1.85 23.00
N ASN A 412 -15.76 -0.88 22.12
CA ASN A 412 -16.05 -1.08 20.70
C ASN A 412 -15.19 -0.23 19.76
N LEU A 413 -14.11 0.42 20.25
CA LEU A 413 -13.31 1.35 19.47
C LEU A 413 -11.83 0.94 19.45
N PHE A 414 -11.24 0.98 18.25
CA PHE A 414 -9.80 1.04 17.99
C PHE A 414 -9.53 2.25 17.09
N ALA A 415 -8.89 3.30 17.60
CA ALA A 415 -8.66 4.53 16.84
C ALA A 415 -7.27 5.12 17.08
N GLY A 416 -6.48 5.30 16.03
CA GLY A 416 -5.11 5.84 16.12
C GLY A 416 -4.47 6.09 14.76
N PHE A 417 -3.25 6.65 14.77
CA PHE A 417 -2.49 6.88 13.53
C PHE A 417 -1.91 5.61 12.89
N PRO A 418 -1.60 4.51 13.64
CA PRO A 418 -1.07 3.30 13.05
C PRO A 418 -1.98 2.70 11.98
N HIS A 419 -1.35 2.24 10.88
CA HIS A 419 -2.00 1.43 9.85
C HIS A 419 -1.67 -0.04 10.08
N LEU A 420 -2.70 -0.90 10.08
CA LEU A 420 -2.59 -2.33 10.28
C LEU A 420 -2.70 -3.09 8.98
N HIS A 421 -1.84 -4.09 8.80
CA HIS A 421 -2.04 -5.13 7.81
C HIS A 421 -2.46 -6.41 8.53
N PHE A 422 -3.65 -6.93 8.31
CA PHE A 422 -4.17 -8.06 9.07
C PHE A 422 -3.37 -9.35 8.90
N PHE A 423 -2.65 -9.50 7.78
CA PHE A 423 -1.71 -10.61 7.61
C PHE A 423 -0.42 -10.47 8.44
N ALA A 424 -0.22 -9.35 9.15
CA ALA A 424 0.79 -9.25 10.21
C ALA A 424 0.40 -10.08 11.45
N ASN A 425 -0.91 -10.18 11.72
CA ASN A 425 -1.51 -11.04 12.75
C ASN A 425 -3.00 -11.23 12.44
N ILE A 426 -3.36 -12.36 11.84
CA ILE A 426 -4.73 -12.67 11.38
C ILE A 426 -5.74 -12.68 12.54
N ASN A 427 -5.30 -12.99 13.76
CA ASN A 427 -6.19 -12.97 14.93
C ASN A 427 -6.82 -11.59 15.18
N PHE A 428 -6.18 -10.50 14.73
CA PHE A 428 -6.75 -9.15 14.83
C PHE A 428 -8.01 -9.02 13.95
N ALA A 429 -7.99 -9.57 12.74
CA ALA A 429 -9.15 -9.63 11.87
C ALA A 429 -10.25 -10.56 12.45
N GLU A 430 -9.88 -11.75 12.95
CA GLU A 430 -10.83 -12.68 13.56
C GLU A 430 -11.54 -12.09 14.78
N ASN A 431 -10.81 -11.41 15.65
CA ASN A 431 -11.39 -10.77 16.84
C ASN A 431 -12.32 -9.61 16.45
N PHE A 432 -11.98 -8.82 15.42
CA PHE A 432 -12.89 -7.80 14.90
C PHE A 432 -14.17 -8.40 14.36
N MET A 433 -14.09 -9.45 13.55
CA MET A 433 -15.24 -10.15 13.01
C MET A 433 -16.13 -10.73 14.12
N LYS A 434 -15.52 -11.30 15.16
CA LYS A 434 -16.22 -11.80 16.34
C LYS A 434 -16.94 -10.68 17.08
N SER A 435 -16.30 -9.53 17.29
CA SER A 435 -16.91 -8.38 17.94
C SER A 435 -18.11 -7.85 17.13
N CYS A 436 -18.03 -7.86 15.80
CA CYS A 436 -19.14 -7.49 14.93
C CYS A 436 -20.32 -8.47 15.05
N GLU A 437 -20.04 -9.77 15.13
CA GLU A 437 -21.08 -10.80 15.29
C GLU A 437 -21.75 -10.70 16.68
N GLU A 438 -20.99 -10.49 17.74
CA GLU A 438 -21.50 -10.26 19.10
C GLU A 438 -22.43 -9.03 19.15
N TYR A 439 -22.03 -7.91 18.52
CA TYR A 439 -22.91 -6.73 18.40
C TYR A 439 -24.19 -7.03 17.65
N LYS A 440 -24.12 -7.73 16.51
CA LYS A 440 -25.29 -8.12 15.73
C LYS A 440 -26.28 -8.95 16.53
N CYS A 441 -25.80 -9.92 17.32
CA CYS A 441 -26.63 -10.76 18.16
C CYS A 441 -27.36 -9.95 19.23
N THR A 442 -26.64 -9.04 19.93
CA THR A 442 -27.28 -8.18 20.95
C THR A 442 -28.36 -7.26 20.39
N LYS A 443 -28.20 -6.79 19.13
CA LYS A 443 -29.20 -5.97 18.45
C LYS A 443 -30.44 -6.73 18.02
N SER A 444 -30.33 -8.03 17.79
CA SER A 444 -31.46 -8.88 17.38
C SER A 444 -32.33 -9.32 18.56
N GLU A 445 -31.82 -9.20 19.80
CA GLU A 445 -32.53 -9.55 21.03
C GLU A 445 -33.32 -8.38 21.64
N ASN A 446 -33.08 -7.15 21.18
CA ASN A 446 -33.77 -5.93 21.56
C ASN A 446 -34.70 -5.45 20.45
#